data_e4179fd4b6a7c4d6105e68c8ee2cefba
#
_entry.id   e4179fd4b6a7c4d6105e68c8ee2cefba
#
_cell.length_a   1.000
_cell.length_b   1.000
_cell.length_c   1.000
_cell.angle_alpha   90.00
_cell.angle_beta   90.00
_cell.angle_gamma   90.00
#
_symmetry.space_group_name_H-M   'P 1'
#
loop_
_entity.id
_entity.type
_entity.pdbx_description
1 polymer ?
#
loop_
_entity_poly.entity_id
_entity_poly.type
_entity_poly.pdbx_seq_one_letter_code
_entity_poly.pdbx_strand_id
1 'polypeptide(L)'
;MTDSHDTPPIVVAALYQFVTLDDYEALREPLLETMRTHDVKGTLLLANEGINGTVSGTRESIDALLAWLRADPRLAAVDHKESYCDAHPFYRTKVKLKREIVTLGVEGVDPNQKVGTYVEPEDWNDVIADPEVLVIDTRNDYEVEIGSFEGAIDPKTKTFREFPDY
;
A
#
# COMPACT_ATOMS: atom_id res chain seq x y z
N MET A 1 33.94 4.41 25.83
CA MET A 1 32.79 3.52 25.82
C MET A 1 31.92 3.97 24.65
N THR A 2 32.16 3.35 23.53
CA THR A 2 31.49 3.58 22.28
C THR A 2 30.73 2.32 21.99
N ASP A 3 29.41 2.31 22.18
CA ASP A 3 28.51 1.30 21.67
C ASP A 3 27.17 1.96 21.31
N SER A 4 27.20 2.73 20.26
CA SER A 4 26.01 2.90 19.44
C SER A 4 26.00 1.75 18.45
N HIS A 5 25.08 0.82 18.62
CA HIS A 5 24.73 -0.16 17.58
C HIS A 5 24.24 0.63 16.36
N ASP A 6 25.16 0.90 15.46
CA ASP A 6 24.89 1.51 14.17
C ASP A 6 24.44 0.40 13.19
N THR A 7 23.40 -0.34 13.60
CA THR A 7 22.71 -1.22 12.67
C THR A 7 21.85 -0.33 11.79
N PRO A 8 22.05 -0.35 10.46
CA PRO A 8 21.23 0.48 9.59
C PRO A 8 19.75 0.15 9.81
N PRO A 9 18.87 1.16 9.83
CA PRO A 9 17.46 0.94 10.10
C PRO A 9 16.85 0.05 9.03
N ILE A 10 15.91 -0.80 9.46
CA ILE A 10 15.06 -1.56 8.54
C ILE A 10 14.09 -0.59 7.89
N VAL A 11 14.04 -0.62 6.57
CA VAL A 11 13.05 0.12 5.77
C VAL A 11 11.76 -0.66 5.73
N VAL A 12 10.65 0.00 6.01
CA VAL A 12 9.30 -0.52 5.80
C VAL A 12 8.70 0.25 4.63
N ALA A 13 8.45 -0.45 3.53
CA ALA A 13 7.91 0.12 2.31
C ALA A 13 6.47 -0.35 2.09
N ALA A 14 5.54 0.60 2.13
CA ALA A 14 4.16 0.39 1.70
C ALA A 14 4.05 0.84 0.24
N LEU A 15 3.69 -0.09 -0.64
CA LEU A 15 3.61 0.18 -2.07
C LEU A 15 2.26 -0.21 -2.64
N TYR A 16 1.81 0.53 -3.63
CA TYR A 16 0.63 0.14 -4.40
C TYR A 16 0.68 0.77 -5.81
N GLN A 17 0.04 0.10 -6.74
CA GLN A 17 -0.25 0.66 -8.06
C GLN A 17 -1.45 -0.06 -8.66
N PHE A 18 -2.42 0.71 -9.13
CA PHE A 18 -3.45 0.22 -10.03
C PHE A 18 -2.90 0.22 -11.46
N VAL A 19 -2.86 -0.94 -12.06
CA VAL A 19 -2.43 -1.16 -13.45
C VAL A 19 -2.89 -2.55 -13.89
N THR A 20 -3.32 -2.70 -15.13
CA THR A 20 -3.75 -4.00 -15.64
C THR A 20 -2.57 -4.98 -15.73
N LEU A 21 -2.68 -6.08 -15.01
CA LEU A 21 -1.71 -7.18 -14.96
C LEU A 21 -2.40 -8.49 -15.36
N ASP A 22 -2.63 -8.69 -16.66
CA ASP A 22 -3.34 -9.87 -17.16
C ASP A 22 -2.66 -11.20 -16.82
N ASP A 23 -1.35 -11.17 -16.59
CA ASP A 23 -0.49 -12.28 -16.21
C ASP A 23 -0.10 -12.30 -14.72
N TYR A 24 -0.87 -11.62 -13.85
CA TYR A 24 -0.54 -11.47 -12.43
C TYR A 24 -0.29 -12.81 -11.71
N GLU A 25 -0.91 -13.89 -12.15
CA GLU A 25 -0.67 -15.22 -11.60
C GLU A 25 0.75 -15.71 -11.90
N ALA A 26 1.25 -15.44 -13.12
CA ALA A 26 2.60 -15.81 -13.52
C ALA A 26 3.69 -14.96 -12.83
N LEU A 27 3.37 -13.73 -12.43
CA LEU A 27 4.29 -12.85 -11.70
C LEU A 27 4.53 -13.31 -10.25
N ARG A 28 3.65 -14.15 -9.70
CA ARG A 28 3.69 -14.54 -8.29
C ARG A 28 4.98 -15.21 -7.88
N GLU A 29 5.39 -16.27 -8.57
CA GLU A 29 6.59 -17.03 -8.19
C GLU A 29 7.89 -16.25 -8.39
N PRO A 30 8.12 -15.55 -9.54
CA PRO A 30 9.29 -14.70 -9.71
C PRO A 30 9.40 -13.59 -8.65
N LEU A 31 8.28 -12.94 -8.30
CA LEU A 31 8.25 -11.92 -7.26
C LEU A 31 8.57 -12.51 -5.88
N LEU A 32 7.98 -13.66 -5.55
CA LEU A 32 8.24 -14.34 -4.28
C LEU A 32 9.71 -14.78 -4.15
N GLU A 33 10.30 -15.25 -5.23
CA GLU A 33 11.72 -15.63 -5.28
C GLU A 33 12.63 -14.40 -5.11
N THR A 34 12.32 -13.30 -5.79
CA THR A 34 13.04 -12.03 -5.63
C THR A 34 13.00 -11.54 -4.18
N MET A 35 11.82 -11.54 -3.55
CA MET A 35 11.69 -11.16 -2.15
C MET A 35 12.51 -12.05 -1.22
N ARG A 36 12.54 -13.37 -1.48
CA ARG A 36 13.32 -14.33 -0.68
C ARG A 36 14.83 -14.14 -0.87
N THR A 37 15.27 -13.98 -2.09
CA THR A 37 16.69 -13.79 -2.45
C THR A 37 17.27 -12.56 -1.77
N HIS A 38 16.47 -11.51 -1.63
CA HIS A 38 16.88 -10.25 -1.02
C HIS A 38 16.45 -10.10 0.45
N ASP A 39 16.01 -11.18 1.11
CA ASP A 39 15.51 -11.18 2.51
C ASP A 39 14.46 -10.10 2.78
N VAL A 40 13.57 -9.85 1.82
CA VAL A 40 12.43 -8.96 2.00
C VAL A 40 11.30 -9.71 2.68
N LYS A 41 10.80 -9.17 3.80
CA LYS A 41 9.69 -9.73 4.57
C LYS A 41 8.42 -8.89 4.42
N GLY A 42 7.28 -9.51 4.57
CA GLY A 42 5.98 -8.86 4.44
C GLY A 42 5.07 -9.57 3.45
N THR A 43 4.03 -8.88 3.03
CA THR A 43 3.04 -9.45 2.11
C THR A 43 2.78 -8.50 0.96
N LEU A 44 2.90 -9.00 -0.27
CA LEU A 44 2.42 -8.34 -1.47
C LEU A 44 1.19 -9.06 -2.00
N LEU A 45 0.23 -8.31 -2.47
CA LEU A 45 -0.99 -8.75 -3.12
C LEU A 45 -0.86 -8.48 -4.62
N LEU A 46 -1.18 -9.45 -5.44
CA LEU A 46 -1.27 -9.32 -6.89
C LEU A 46 -2.70 -9.64 -7.32
N ALA A 47 -3.22 -8.83 -8.20
CA ALA A 47 -4.50 -9.04 -8.89
C ALA A 47 -4.40 -8.53 -10.33
N ASN A 48 -5.43 -8.81 -11.14
CA ASN A 48 -5.50 -8.25 -12.49
C ASN A 48 -5.45 -6.71 -12.49
N GLU A 49 -5.97 -6.07 -11.44
CA GLU A 49 -6.02 -4.60 -11.30
C GLU A 49 -4.74 -3.97 -10.73
N GLY A 50 -3.73 -4.76 -10.34
CA GLY A 50 -2.47 -4.21 -9.88
C GLY A 50 -1.77 -4.93 -8.74
N ILE A 51 -1.00 -4.16 -7.98
CA ILE A 51 -0.18 -4.62 -6.84
C ILE A 51 -0.43 -3.75 -5.61
N ASN A 52 -0.43 -4.36 -4.43
CA ASN A 52 -0.54 -3.66 -3.14
C ASN A 52 0.16 -4.46 -2.05
N GLY A 53 0.71 -3.77 -1.07
CA GLY A 53 1.19 -4.40 0.16
C GLY A 53 2.26 -3.62 0.89
N THR A 54 2.71 -4.21 2.00
CA THR A 54 3.75 -3.63 2.84
C THR A 54 4.83 -4.68 3.11
N VAL A 55 6.06 -4.27 2.93
CA VAL A 55 7.25 -5.11 3.08
C VAL A 55 8.31 -4.41 3.91
N SER A 56 9.27 -5.18 4.42
CA SER A 56 10.42 -4.64 5.14
C SER A 56 11.71 -5.34 4.72
N GLY A 57 12.80 -4.60 4.74
CA GLY A 57 14.13 -5.09 4.40
C GLY A 57 15.20 -4.05 4.71
N THR A 58 16.46 -4.42 4.49
CA THR A 58 17.53 -3.42 4.46
C THR A 58 17.30 -2.44 3.30
N ARG A 59 18.02 -1.33 3.27
CA ARG A 59 17.95 -0.39 2.15
C ARG A 59 18.22 -1.10 0.81
N GLU A 60 19.27 -1.91 0.77
CA GLU A 60 19.66 -2.66 -0.42
C GLU A 60 18.58 -3.67 -0.84
N SER A 61 17.94 -4.32 0.13
CA SER A 61 16.86 -5.28 -0.11
C SER A 61 15.63 -4.61 -0.76
N ILE A 62 15.22 -3.48 -0.22
CA ILE A 62 14.07 -2.73 -0.74
C ILE A 62 14.38 -2.14 -2.11
N ASP A 63 15.58 -1.58 -2.30
CA ASP A 63 16.00 -1.03 -3.59
C ASP A 63 16.05 -2.11 -4.68
N ALA A 64 16.53 -3.32 -4.34
CA ALA A 64 16.54 -4.45 -5.25
C ALA A 64 15.12 -4.90 -5.64
N LEU A 65 14.19 -4.98 -4.67
CA LEU A 65 12.79 -5.28 -4.95
C LEU A 65 12.15 -4.23 -5.85
N LEU A 66 12.34 -2.94 -5.55
CA LEU A 66 11.79 -1.84 -6.34
C LEU A 66 12.38 -1.83 -7.76
N ALA A 67 13.68 -2.10 -7.91
CA ALA A 67 14.33 -2.22 -9.21
C ALA A 67 13.74 -3.38 -10.03
N TRP A 68 13.48 -4.52 -9.40
CA TRP A 68 12.84 -5.66 -10.05
C TRP A 68 11.41 -5.33 -10.51
N LEU A 69 10.61 -4.70 -9.65
CA LEU A 69 9.25 -4.28 -9.99
C LEU A 69 9.25 -3.29 -11.15
N ARG A 70 10.10 -2.25 -11.09
CA ARG A 70 10.20 -1.19 -12.09
C ARG A 70 10.83 -1.63 -13.41
N ALA A 71 11.45 -2.80 -13.47
CA ALA A 71 11.89 -3.41 -14.72
C ALA A 71 10.72 -3.87 -15.61
N ASP A 72 9.55 -4.14 -15.02
CA ASP A 72 8.31 -4.32 -15.79
C ASP A 72 7.76 -2.93 -16.17
N PRO A 73 7.61 -2.62 -17.47
CA PRO A 73 7.12 -1.30 -17.91
C PRO A 73 5.76 -0.91 -17.29
N ARG A 74 4.91 -1.87 -16.96
CA ARG A 74 3.60 -1.65 -16.33
C ARG A 74 3.74 -1.15 -14.88
N LEU A 75 4.80 -1.59 -14.19
CA LEU A 75 5.09 -1.27 -12.79
C LEU A 75 6.20 -0.21 -12.65
N ALA A 76 6.64 0.38 -13.76
CA ALA A 76 7.73 1.38 -13.76
C ALA A 76 7.43 2.60 -12.86
N ALA A 77 6.15 2.94 -12.71
CA ALA A 77 5.68 4.07 -11.91
C ALA A 77 5.20 3.64 -10.50
N VAL A 78 5.53 2.42 -10.04
CA VAL A 78 5.08 1.97 -8.73
C VAL A 78 5.53 2.95 -7.65
N ASP A 79 4.53 3.53 -6.96
CA ASP A 79 4.75 4.44 -5.85
C ASP A 79 4.90 3.67 -4.54
N HIS A 80 5.66 4.23 -3.60
CA HIS A 80 5.84 3.64 -2.28
C HIS A 80 6.09 4.73 -1.24
N LYS A 81 5.67 4.44 -0.03
CA LYS A 81 5.94 5.27 1.14
C LYS A 81 6.80 4.50 2.10
N GLU A 82 7.78 5.17 2.68
CA GLU A 82 8.74 4.54 3.58
C GLU A 82 8.60 5.02 5.01
N SER A 83 8.82 4.10 5.92
CA SER A 83 9.08 4.34 7.33
C SER A 83 10.24 3.45 7.78
N TYR A 84 10.74 3.69 8.98
CA TYR A 84 11.94 3.02 9.47
C TYR A 84 11.70 2.43 10.85
N CYS A 85 12.34 1.30 11.13
CA CYS A 85 12.32 0.65 12.43
C CYS A 85 13.64 -0.08 12.70
N ASP A 86 13.89 -0.41 13.97
CA ASP A 86 15.15 -1.05 14.38
C ASP A 86 15.22 -2.53 14.05
N ALA A 87 14.07 -3.17 13.78
CA ALA A 87 13.98 -4.58 13.45
C ALA A 87 12.84 -4.85 12.47
N HIS A 88 12.89 -5.99 11.77
CA HIS A 88 11.81 -6.40 10.88
C HIS A 88 10.47 -6.51 11.63
N PRO A 89 9.44 -5.75 11.24
CA PRO A 89 8.10 -5.88 11.82
C PRO A 89 7.34 -7.11 11.28
N PHE A 90 7.85 -7.71 10.21
CA PHE A 90 7.23 -8.88 9.57
C PHE A 90 8.12 -10.11 9.70
N TYR A 91 7.49 -11.28 9.93
CA TYR A 91 8.20 -12.55 10.09
C TYR A 91 8.21 -13.41 8.82
N ARG A 92 7.32 -13.13 7.86
CA ARG A 92 7.09 -14.01 6.71
C ARG A 92 7.17 -13.23 5.42
N THR A 93 7.67 -13.90 4.37
CA THR A 93 7.64 -13.43 3.00
C THR A 93 6.48 -14.09 2.27
N LYS A 94 5.55 -13.29 1.72
CA LYS A 94 4.35 -13.80 1.05
C LYS A 94 4.01 -12.96 -0.18
N VAL A 95 3.61 -13.64 -1.25
CA VAL A 95 2.90 -13.05 -2.38
C VAL A 95 1.58 -13.78 -2.51
N LYS A 96 0.47 -13.04 -2.42
CA LYS A 96 -0.89 -13.58 -2.48
C LYS A 96 -1.60 -13.12 -3.74
N LEU A 97 -2.25 -14.04 -4.41
CA LEU A 97 -3.18 -13.71 -5.49
C LEU A 97 -4.52 -13.31 -4.90
N LYS A 98 -5.09 -12.24 -5.41
CA LYS A 98 -6.37 -11.69 -5.00
C LYS A 98 -7.23 -11.37 -6.22
N ARG A 99 -8.52 -11.17 -6.04
CA ARG A 99 -9.42 -10.62 -7.07
C ARG A 99 -9.25 -9.11 -7.19
N GLU A 100 -9.07 -8.45 -6.04
CA GLU A 100 -8.89 -7.01 -5.88
C GLU A 100 -7.68 -6.76 -4.98
N ILE A 101 -6.89 -5.75 -5.29
CA ILE A 101 -5.77 -5.31 -4.42
C ILE A 101 -6.23 -4.45 -3.25
N VAL A 102 -7.37 -3.75 -3.43
CA VAL A 102 -8.13 -3.08 -2.38
C VAL A 102 -9.55 -3.58 -2.48
N THR A 103 -10.00 -4.35 -1.49
CA THR A 103 -11.28 -5.04 -1.59
C THR A 103 -12.45 -4.08 -1.38
N LEU A 104 -13.09 -3.64 -2.44
CA LEU A 104 -14.36 -2.92 -2.44
C LEU A 104 -15.55 -3.89 -2.51
N GLY A 105 -15.41 -4.97 -3.29
CA GLY A 105 -16.42 -6.02 -3.42
C GLY A 105 -17.61 -5.65 -4.29
N VAL A 106 -17.50 -4.61 -5.11
CA VAL A 106 -18.54 -4.16 -6.05
C VAL A 106 -18.18 -4.60 -7.46
N GLU A 107 -19.04 -5.39 -8.09
CA GLU A 107 -18.81 -5.87 -9.44
C GLU A 107 -18.87 -4.71 -10.46
N GLY A 108 -17.90 -4.69 -11.38
CA GLY A 108 -17.84 -3.69 -12.46
C GLY A 108 -17.16 -2.38 -12.08
N VAL A 109 -16.67 -2.23 -10.86
CA VAL A 109 -15.82 -1.10 -10.47
C VAL A 109 -14.38 -1.40 -10.88
N ASP A 110 -13.84 -0.58 -11.79
CA ASP A 110 -12.46 -0.69 -12.25
C ASP A 110 -11.69 0.59 -11.92
N PRO A 111 -10.78 0.54 -10.94
CA PRO A 111 -10.00 1.71 -10.54
C PRO A 111 -9.01 2.20 -11.62
N ASN A 112 -8.76 1.41 -12.67
CA ASN A 112 -7.96 1.84 -13.81
C ASN A 112 -8.76 2.73 -14.80
N GLN A 113 -10.10 2.71 -14.73
CA GLN A 113 -10.95 3.49 -15.62
C GLN A 113 -11.38 4.81 -15.00
N LYS A 114 -11.71 4.82 -13.71
CA LYS A 114 -12.17 6.03 -13.01
C LYS A 114 -11.72 6.03 -11.56
N VAL A 115 -10.96 7.06 -11.21
CA VAL A 115 -10.55 7.39 -9.85
C VAL A 115 -10.95 8.82 -9.52
N GLY A 116 -10.97 9.14 -8.22
CA GLY A 116 -11.13 10.52 -7.76
C GLY A 116 -9.90 11.38 -8.09
N THR A 117 -10.02 12.66 -7.90
CA THR A 117 -8.89 13.59 -7.97
C THR A 117 -8.08 13.50 -6.68
N TYR A 118 -6.79 13.23 -6.81
CA TYR A 118 -5.89 13.27 -5.67
C TYR A 118 -5.65 14.72 -5.25
N VAL A 119 -5.60 14.95 -3.95
CA VAL A 119 -5.27 16.25 -3.35
C VAL A 119 -3.87 16.14 -2.77
N GLU A 120 -2.99 17.06 -3.14
CA GLU A 120 -1.64 17.12 -2.61
C GLU A 120 -1.66 17.51 -1.12
N PRO A 121 -0.69 17.03 -0.31
CA PRO A 121 -0.66 17.33 1.12
C PRO A 121 -0.64 18.82 1.44
N GLU A 122 -0.05 19.65 0.58
CA GLU A 122 0.03 21.11 0.74
C GLU A 122 -1.31 21.78 0.52
N ASP A 123 -2.19 21.22 -0.31
CA ASP A 123 -3.54 21.77 -0.61
C ASP A 123 -4.62 21.21 0.34
N TRP A 124 -4.29 20.16 1.12
CA TRP A 124 -5.26 19.44 1.91
C TRP A 124 -6.01 20.31 2.91
N ASN A 125 -5.31 21.18 3.64
CA ASN A 125 -5.91 22.02 4.66
C ASN A 125 -6.92 23.02 4.05
N ASP A 126 -6.63 23.54 2.87
CA ASP A 126 -7.54 24.48 2.18
C ASP A 126 -8.80 23.75 1.69
N VAL A 127 -8.65 22.51 1.21
CA VAL A 127 -9.79 21.68 0.77
C VAL A 127 -10.71 21.34 1.94
N ILE A 128 -10.18 20.89 3.08
CA ILE A 128 -11.02 20.52 4.23
C ILE A 128 -11.59 21.71 4.99
N ALA A 129 -11.06 22.92 4.79
CA ALA A 129 -11.57 24.14 5.40
C ALA A 129 -12.79 24.70 4.65
N ASP A 130 -13.06 24.24 3.42
CA ASP A 130 -14.21 24.67 2.63
C ASP A 130 -15.50 24.07 3.23
N PRO A 131 -16.48 24.89 3.64
CA PRO A 131 -17.74 24.41 4.24
C PRO A 131 -18.61 23.58 3.29
N GLU A 132 -18.37 23.64 1.98
CA GLU A 132 -19.07 22.82 0.98
C GLU A 132 -18.41 21.44 0.79
N VAL A 133 -17.24 21.18 1.41
CA VAL A 133 -16.53 19.91 1.34
C VAL A 133 -16.92 19.00 2.51
N LEU A 134 -17.29 17.79 2.17
CA LEU A 134 -17.54 16.72 3.13
C LEU A 134 -16.34 15.79 3.17
N VAL A 135 -15.73 15.64 4.35
CA VAL A 135 -14.62 14.67 4.57
C VAL A 135 -15.21 13.39 5.15
N ILE A 136 -14.93 12.27 4.50
CA ILE A 136 -15.34 10.94 4.98
C ILE A 136 -14.07 10.10 5.16
N ASP A 137 -13.85 9.58 6.38
CA ASP A 137 -12.76 8.66 6.66
C ASP A 137 -13.18 7.23 6.35
N THR A 138 -12.78 6.71 5.22
CA THR A 138 -13.15 5.38 4.73
C THR A 138 -12.27 4.25 5.25
N ARG A 139 -11.37 4.53 6.21
CA ARG A 139 -10.58 3.50 6.89
C ARG A 139 -11.45 2.65 7.79
N ASN A 140 -10.87 1.58 8.34
CA ASN A 140 -11.57 0.76 9.32
C ASN A 140 -11.83 1.56 10.61
N ASP A 141 -12.92 1.26 11.32
CA ASP A 141 -13.34 1.93 12.56
C ASP A 141 -12.22 2.03 13.60
N TYR A 142 -11.44 0.96 13.81
CA TYR A 142 -10.32 0.96 14.76
C TYR A 142 -9.18 1.94 14.36
N GLU A 143 -9.01 2.24 13.07
CA GLU A 143 -8.03 3.22 12.59
C GLU A 143 -8.51 4.64 12.84
N VAL A 144 -9.81 4.88 12.66
CA VAL A 144 -10.46 6.16 12.96
C VAL A 144 -10.41 6.46 14.46
N GLU A 145 -10.59 5.45 15.32
CA GLU A 145 -10.47 5.57 16.78
C GLU A 145 -9.07 6.01 17.23
N ILE A 146 -8.02 5.63 16.51
CA ILE A 146 -6.63 6.06 16.79
C ILE A 146 -6.45 7.54 16.46
N GLY A 147 -7.12 8.04 15.43
CA GLY A 147 -7.09 9.43 15.00
C GLY A 147 -7.65 9.61 13.59
N SER A 148 -8.25 10.76 13.34
CA SER A 148 -8.83 11.17 12.07
C SER A 148 -8.65 12.66 11.84
N PHE A 149 -9.03 13.17 10.66
CA PHE A 149 -9.05 14.59 10.39
C PHE A 149 -10.19 15.28 11.16
N GLU A 150 -9.96 16.53 11.58
CA GLU A 150 -10.98 17.32 12.24
C GLU A 150 -12.21 17.47 11.33
N GLY A 151 -13.39 17.16 11.87
CA GLY A 151 -14.65 17.22 11.12
C GLY A 151 -14.91 16.05 10.18
N ALA A 152 -14.01 15.08 10.07
CA ALA A 152 -14.24 13.92 9.24
C ALA A 152 -15.37 13.02 9.79
N ILE A 153 -16.21 12.56 8.89
CA ILE A 153 -17.28 11.62 9.20
C ILE A 153 -16.71 10.19 9.22
N ASP A 154 -16.96 9.49 10.32
CA ASP A 154 -16.70 8.07 10.45
C ASP A 154 -17.95 7.27 10.03
N PRO A 155 -17.91 6.52 8.91
CA PRO A 155 -19.01 5.66 8.48
C PRO A 155 -19.17 4.41 9.34
N LYS A 156 -18.26 4.19 10.31
CA LYS A 156 -18.24 3.05 11.24
C LYS A 156 -18.18 1.69 10.54
N THR A 157 -17.45 1.64 9.44
CA THR A 157 -17.20 0.42 8.69
C THR A 157 -16.03 -0.35 9.28
N LYS A 158 -16.20 -1.65 9.49
CA LYS A 158 -15.13 -2.55 9.98
C LYS A 158 -14.17 -2.93 8.86
N THR A 159 -14.66 -2.90 7.64
CA THR A 159 -13.87 -3.18 6.44
C THR A 159 -14.32 -2.24 5.32
N PHE A 160 -13.41 -1.92 4.40
CA PHE A 160 -13.72 -1.07 3.25
C PHE A 160 -14.84 -1.65 2.35
N ARG A 161 -15.04 -2.97 2.39
CA ARG A 161 -16.13 -3.64 1.67
C ARG A 161 -17.53 -3.21 2.10
N GLU A 162 -17.69 -2.70 3.31
CA GLU A 162 -18.97 -2.23 3.84
C GLU A 162 -19.30 -0.79 3.39
N PHE A 163 -18.28 -0.06 2.91
CA PHE A 163 -18.44 1.34 2.54
C PHE A 163 -19.42 1.59 1.38
N PRO A 164 -19.55 0.73 0.34
CA PRO A 164 -20.53 0.92 -0.72
C PRO A 164 -21.99 0.94 -0.26
N ASP A 165 -22.28 0.33 0.88
CA ASP A 165 -23.63 0.28 1.47
C ASP A 165 -23.94 1.52 2.35
N TYR A 166 -22.93 2.34 2.66
CA TYR A 166 -23.05 3.60 3.41
C TYR A 166 -23.55 4.73 2.52
#